data_b63b439ae615f4e4538b9ef6a2a5c3cd
#
_entry.id   b63b439ae615f4e4538b9ef6a2a5c3cd
#
_cell.length_a   1.000
_cell.length_b   1.000
_cell.length_c   1.000
_cell.angle_alpha   90.00
_cell.angle_beta   90.00
_cell.angle_gamma   90.00
#
_symmetry.space_group_name_H-M   'P 1'
#
loop_
_entity.id
_entity.type
_entity.pdbx_description
1 polymer ?
#
loop_
_entity_poly.entity_id
_entity_poly.type
_entity_poly.pdbx_seq_one_letter_code
_entity_poly.pdbx_strand_id
1 'polypeptide(L)'
;LAVTIAMGKLPLNMLGLTLLLVVMGHLFYFIGEKLPIMNSYLGGGSVFTLLGATLLATFHVIPANIITATKGFLGDSFGFLDFYIAALICGAILGMNRNLLVKASARFIPVSLVTMVVGALSVGIVGSLLGQGFGHSILYVSFPQMVGGMGAGILPLSKIYAANLHGSQAAIFSQLAPATTLGNILAIIGAVLIVKVFADSPYNGHGVLIPVNKDELKKEKLTLDPTQIGVGMMFAFSIFLLGVICNAFVPKIHSYAFMIIIVFILKAFNAVPKPLENCVVMFNQVIMTNLTHAVLAGIGLSLIDLSTLAKAMTWQFILLSLTSVLAMGLASALIGKLVGLYPVETAIGSGMINNSMGGTGNIAVLSASDRMEMIAFAQMANRLSGAIILILGGLLASILS
;
A
#
# COMPACT_ATOMS: atom_id res chain seq x y z
N LEU A 1 -26.39 -10.53 10.04
CA LEU A 1 -24.96 -10.76 10.05
C LEU A 1 -24.44 -11.07 11.45
N ALA A 2 -24.64 -10.20 12.48
CA ALA A 2 -24.19 -10.46 13.84
C ALA A 2 -24.75 -11.78 14.39
N VAL A 3 -26.05 -12.04 14.18
CA VAL A 3 -26.69 -13.30 14.58
C VAL A 3 -26.05 -14.52 13.89
N THR A 4 -25.78 -14.45 12.60
CA THR A 4 -25.16 -15.57 11.86
C THR A 4 -23.73 -15.83 12.32
N ILE A 5 -22.98 -14.78 12.70
CA ILE A 5 -21.63 -14.91 13.31
C ILE A 5 -21.74 -15.58 14.67
N ALA A 6 -22.63 -15.07 15.55
CA ALA A 6 -22.82 -15.60 16.90
C ALA A 6 -23.28 -17.08 16.90
N MET A 7 -24.08 -17.47 15.91
CA MET A 7 -24.52 -18.86 15.73
C MET A 7 -23.48 -19.75 15.03
N GLY A 8 -22.33 -19.20 14.59
CA GLY A 8 -21.33 -19.93 13.81
C GLY A 8 -21.81 -20.39 12.43
N LYS A 9 -22.88 -19.78 11.89
CA LYS A 9 -23.51 -20.14 10.61
C LYS A 9 -23.23 -19.19 9.48
N LEU A 10 -22.24 -18.28 9.61
CA LEU A 10 -21.83 -17.43 8.50
C LEU A 10 -21.23 -18.29 7.39
N PRO A 11 -21.73 -18.23 6.14
CA PRO A 11 -21.10 -18.94 5.03
C PRO A 11 -19.69 -18.42 4.79
N LEU A 12 -18.67 -19.29 4.89
CA LEU A 12 -17.25 -18.93 4.67
C LEU A 12 -16.89 -19.02 3.17
N ASN A 13 -17.73 -18.44 2.34
CA ASN A 13 -17.58 -18.35 0.88
C ASN A 13 -17.62 -16.91 0.41
N MET A 14 -17.55 -16.70 -0.90
CA MET A 14 -17.56 -15.36 -1.51
C MET A 14 -18.75 -14.51 -1.02
N LEU A 15 -19.95 -15.07 -0.91
CA LEU A 15 -21.16 -14.31 -0.53
C LEU A 15 -21.10 -13.84 0.92
N GLY A 16 -20.83 -14.75 1.85
CA GLY A 16 -20.81 -14.43 3.28
C GLY A 16 -19.64 -13.52 3.67
N LEU A 17 -18.45 -13.76 3.12
CA LEU A 17 -17.26 -12.93 3.40
C LEU A 17 -17.37 -11.56 2.76
N THR A 18 -17.86 -11.45 1.52
CA THR A 18 -18.10 -10.13 0.90
C THR A 18 -19.12 -9.33 1.70
N LEU A 19 -20.24 -9.95 2.11
CA LEU A 19 -21.25 -9.27 2.93
C LEU A 19 -20.67 -8.82 4.27
N LEU A 20 -19.88 -9.69 4.95
CA LEU A 20 -19.19 -9.34 6.19
C LEU A 20 -18.31 -8.10 6.03
N LEU A 21 -17.43 -8.13 5.03
CA LEU A 21 -16.45 -7.07 4.82
C LEU A 21 -17.10 -5.75 4.38
N VAL A 22 -18.11 -5.81 3.51
CA VAL A 22 -18.86 -4.62 3.06
C VAL A 22 -19.60 -3.98 4.22
N VAL A 23 -20.37 -4.76 4.99
CA VAL A 23 -21.14 -4.23 6.13
C VAL A 23 -20.21 -3.69 7.21
N MET A 24 -19.20 -4.45 7.60
CA MET A 24 -18.23 -4.03 8.61
C MET A 24 -17.44 -2.80 8.15
N GLY A 25 -17.00 -2.81 6.89
CA GLY A 25 -16.23 -1.71 6.31
C GLY A 25 -17.01 -0.40 6.30
N HIS A 26 -18.24 -0.41 5.81
CA HIS A 26 -19.09 0.78 5.77
C HIS A 26 -19.51 1.25 7.16
N LEU A 27 -19.84 0.31 8.06
CA LEU A 27 -20.21 0.64 9.43
C LEU A 27 -19.07 1.33 10.16
N PHE A 28 -17.86 0.77 10.09
CA PHE A 28 -16.69 1.34 10.76
C PHE A 28 -16.26 2.66 10.12
N TYR A 29 -16.30 2.75 8.80
CA TYR A 29 -16.05 4.00 8.11
C TYR A 29 -17.00 5.11 8.61
N PHE A 30 -18.30 4.83 8.63
CA PHE A 30 -19.30 5.78 9.13
C PHE A 30 -19.08 6.19 10.60
N ILE A 31 -18.74 5.24 11.47
CA ILE A 31 -18.43 5.55 12.88
C ILE A 31 -17.16 6.41 12.96
N GLY A 32 -16.09 6.05 12.24
CA GLY A 32 -14.84 6.78 12.25
C GLY A 32 -14.94 8.21 11.77
N GLU A 33 -15.80 8.47 10.77
CA GLU A 33 -16.09 9.83 10.29
C GLU A 33 -16.82 10.69 11.34
N LYS A 34 -17.57 10.06 12.23
CA LYS A 34 -18.31 10.77 13.30
C LYS A 34 -17.49 11.00 14.57
N LEU A 35 -16.38 10.30 14.74
CA LEU A 35 -15.51 10.45 15.90
C LEU A 35 -14.57 11.66 15.72
N PRO A 36 -14.69 12.73 16.53
CA PRO A 36 -13.96 13.98 16.30
C PRO A 36 -12.43 13.81 16.22
N ILE A 37 -11.86 12.96 17.11
CA ILE A 37 -10.41 12.69 17.15
C ILE A 37 -9.98 11.89 15.93
N MET A 38 -10.74 10.87 15.56
CA MET A 38 -10.45 10.02 14.40
C MET A 38 -10.50 10.84 13.11
N ASN A 39 -11.60 11.54 12.87
CA ASN A 39 -11.78 12.35 11.67
C ASN A 39 -10.77 13.49 11.60
N SER A 40 -10.50 14.16 12.72
CA SER A 40 -9.63 15.34 12.72
C SER A 40 -8.13 15.04 12.69
N TYR A 41 -7.65 13.93 13.25
CA TYR A 41 -6.22 13.70 13.48
C TYR A 41 -5.70 12.34 13.04
N LEU A 42 -6.54 11.34 12.89
CA LEU A 42 -6.12 9.95 12.68
C LEU A 42 -6.56 9.35 11.34
N GLY A 43 -7.08 10.15 10.40
CA GLY A 43 -7.46 9.67 9.07
C GLY A 43 -8.88 9.14 8.94
N GLY A 44 -9.76 9.57 9.86
CA GLY A 44 -11.21 9.39 9.75
C GLY A 44 -11.66 7.93 9.66
N GLY A 45 -12.69 7.73 8.86
CA GLY A 45 -13.33 6.43 8.67
C GLY A 45 -12.41 5.35 8.12
N SER A 46 -11.45 5.69 7.26
CA SER A 46 -10.52 4.71 6.67
C SER A 46 -9.62 4.04 7.72
N VAL A 47 -9.01 4.84 8.59
CA VAL A 47 -8.15 4.33 9.66
C VAL A 47 -8.98 3.63 10.73
N PHE A 48 -10.16 4.18 11.08
CA PHE A 48 -11.05 3.52 12.03
C PHE A 48 -11.52 2.15 11.52
N THR A 49 -11.81 2.03 10.23
CA THR A 49 -12.16 0.73 9.61
C THR A 49 -11.03 -0.28 9.74
N LEU A 50 -9.81 0.13 9.39
CA LEU A 50 -8.62 -0.71 9.47
C LEU A 50 -8.35 -1.16 10.91
N LEU A 51 -8.17 -0.21 11.84
CA LEU A 51 -7.81 -0.50 13.22
C LEU A 51 -8.96 -1.15 14.00
N GLY A 52 -10.21 -0.74 13.78
CA GLY A 52 -11.38 -1.34 14.41
C GLY A 52 -11.54 -2.81 14.05
N ALA A 53 -11.36 -3.15 12.77
CA ALA A 53 -11.36 -4.54 12.34
C ALA A 53 -10.20 -5.34 12.97
N THR A 54 -9.01 -4.73 13.05
CA THR A 54 -7.84 -5.35 13.71
C THR A 54 -8.09 -5.60 15.20
N LEU A 55 -8.70 -4.66 15.90
CA LEU A 55 -9.06 -4.84 17.33
C LEU A 55 -10.06 -5.98 17.51
N LEU A 56 -11.09 -6.08 16.65
CA LEU A 56 -12.04 -7.19 16.72
C LEU A 56 -11.37 -8.56 16.52
N ALA A 57 -10.35 -8.63 15.64
CA ALA A 57 -9.55 -9.84 15.46
C ALA A 57 -8.68 -10.13 16.71
N THR A 58 -7.97 -9.12 17.21
CA THR A 58 -7.04 -9.24 18.34
C THR A 58 -7.74 -9.64 19.63
N PHE A 59 -8.93 -9.09 19.90
CA PHE A 59 -9.74 -9.43 21.07
C PHE A 59 -10.65 -10.65 20.87
N HIS A 60 -10.47 -11.39 19.77
CA HIS A 60 -11.25 -12.59 19.47
C HIS A 60 -12.78 -12.38 19.44
N VAL A 61 -13.25 -11.16 19.14
CA VAL A 61 -14.67 -10.87 18.96
C VAL A 61 -15.19 -11.54 17.68
N ILE A 62 -14.34 -11.60 16.66
CA ILE A 62 -14.60 -12.38 15.43
C ILE A 62 -13.93 -13.76 15.60
N PRO A 63 -14.68 -14.86 15.37
CA PRO A 63 -14.14 -16.22 15.46
C PRO A 63 -12.94 -16.45 14.50
N ALA A 64 -11.95 -17.22 14.97
CA ALA A 64 -10.70 -17.47 14.25
C ALA A 64 -10.89 -18.11 12.86
N ASN A 65 -11.92 -18.96 12.70
CA ASN A 65 -12.26 -19.55 11.39
C ASN A 65 -12.69 -18.49 10.36
N ILE A 66 -13.40 -17.44 10.80
CA ILE A 66 -13.78 -16.32 9.92
C ILE A 66 -12.55 -15.50 9.54
N ILE A 67 -11.64 -15.24 10.48
CA ILE A 67 -10.38 -14.52 10.22
C ILE A 67 -9.53 -15.29 9.20
N THR A 68 -9.36 -16.60 9.38
CA THR A 68 -8.62 -17.45 8.46
C THR A 68 -9.28 -17.50 7.08
N ALA A 69 -10.60 -17.65 7.03
CA ALA A 69 -11.34 -17.62 5.76
C ALA A 69 -11.23 -16.25 5.06
N THR A 70 -11.26 -15.14 5.82
CA THR A 70 -11.07 -13.79 5.27
C THR A 70 -9.67 -13.62 4.68
N LYS A 71 -8.64 -14.16 5.34
CA LYS A 71 -7.27 -14.15 4.83
C LYS A 71 -7.17 -14.88 3.49
N GLY A 72 -7.75 -16.08 3.39
CA GLY A 72 -7.81 -16.83 2.12
C GLY A 72 -8.63 -16.12 1.04
N PHE A 73 -9.75 -15.48 1.43
CA PHE A 73 -10.60 -14.71 0.52
C PHE A 73 -9.89 -13.49 -0.07
N LEU A 74 -9.14 -12.76 0.75
CA LEU A 74 -8.34 -11.61 0.28
C LEU A 74 -7.16 -12.05 -0.59
N GLY A 75 -6.49 -13.13 -0.22
CA GLY A 75 -5.27 -13.63 -0.85
C GLY A 75 -5.52 -14.66 -1.95
N ASP A 76 -4.59 -15.62 -2.03
CA ASP A 76 -4.41 -16.54 -3.15
C ASP A 76 -5.60 -17.49 -3.43
N SER A 77 -6.48 -17.71 -2.44
CA SER A 77 -7.58 -18.68 -2.63
C SER A 77 -8.72 -18.14 -3.50
N PHE A 78 -9.00 -16.84 -3.42
CA PHE A 78 -10.07 -16.17 -4.15
C PHE A 78 -9.61 -14.95 -4.94
N GLY A 79 -8.45 -14.36 -4.60
CA GLY A 79 -7.89 -13.21 -5.30
C GLY A 79 -8.74 -11.94 -5.20
N PHE A 80 -9.46 -11.72 -4.10
CA PHE A 80 -10.30 -10.50 -3.96
C PHE A 80 -9.45 -9.22 -3.98
N LEU A 81 -8.23 -9.27 -3.42
CA LEU A 81 -7.28 -8.16 -3.53
C LEU A 81 -6.77 -8.00 -4.96
N ASP A 82 -6.52 -9.09 -5.68
CA ASP A 82 -6.10 -9.03 -7.08
C ASP A 82 -7.16 -8.38 -7.95
N PHE A 83 -8.43 -8.76 -7.76
CA PHE A 83 -9.58 -8.15 -8.39
C PHE A 83 -9.64 -6.63 -8.12
N TYR A 84 -9.53 -6.22 -6.85
CA TYR A 84 -9.57 -4.82 -6.44
C TYR A 84 -8.37 -4.03 -6.99
N ILE A 85 -7.17 -4.57 -6.87
CA ILE A 85 -5.92 -3.92 -7.32
C ILE A 85 -5.88 -3.82 -8.85
N ALA A 86 -6.37 -4.84 -9.57
CA ALA A 86 -6.45 -4.79 -11.04
C ALA A 86 -7.34 -3.63 -11.51
N ALA A 87 -8.50 -3.45 -10.91
CA ALA A 87 -9.38 -2.32 -11.20
C ALA A 87 -8.68 -0.98 -10.92
N LEU A 88 -8.04 -0.84 -9.75
CA LEU A 88 -7.39 0.40 -9.35
C LEU A 88 -6.22 0.78 -10.26
N ILE A 89 -5.30 -0.14 -10.53
CA ILE A 89 -4.11 0.14 -11.32
C ILE A 89 -4.50 0.53 -12.75
N CYS A 90 -5.34 -0.27 -13.40
CA CYS A 90 -5.76 0.02 -14.77
C CYS A 90 -6.54 1.33 -14.85
N GLY A 91 -7.50 1.54 -13.97
CA GLY A 91 -8.31 2.75 -13.97
C GLY A 91 -7.54 4.02 -13.61
N ALA A 92 -6.62 3.94 -12.64
CA ALA A 92 -5.79 5.08 -12.27
C ALA A 92 -4.85 5.49 -13.41
N ILE A 93 -4.15 4.55 -14.04
CA ILE A 93 -3.19 4.85 -15.11
C ILE A 93 -3.92 5.31 -16.37
N LEU A 94 -4.95 4.59 -16.82
CA LEU A 94 -5.69 4.95 -18.04
C LEU A 94 -6.54 6.22 -17.87
N GLY A 95 -7.00 6.50 -16.64
CA GLY A 95 -7.73 7.73 -16.31
C GLY A 95 -6.88 8.99 -16.24
N MET A 96 -5.55 8.87 -16.17
CA MET A 96 -4.65 10.02 -16.17
C MET A 96 -4.45 10.62 -17.55
N ASN A 97 -4.15 11.92 -17.56
CA ASN A 97 -3.59 12.55 -18.74
C ASN A 97 -2.22 11.92 -19.07
N ARG A 98 -2.04 11.48 -20.31
CA ARG A 98 -0.81 10.81 -20.78
C ARG A 98 0.46 11.61 -20.49
N ASN A 99 0.45 12.89 -20.84
CA ASN A 99 1.62 13.75 -20.68
C ASN A 99 1.98 13.94 -19.19
N LEU A 100 0.97 14.04 -18.33
CA LEU A 100 1.16 14.12 -16.88
C LEU A 100 1.74 12.81 -16.32
N LEU A 101 1.23 11.67 -16.75
CA LEU A 101 1.70 10.36 -16.30
C LEU A 101 3.20 10.19 -16.61
N VAL A 102 3.62 10.43 -17.86
CA VAL A 102 5.01 10.25 -18.28
C VAL A 102 5.95 11.23 -17.57
N LYS A 103 5.59 12.52 -17.53
CA LYS A 103 6.42 13.55 -16.86
C LYS A 103 6.54 13.30 -15.35
N ALA A 104 5.43 12.92 -14.67
CA ALA A 104 5.44 12.65 -13.26
C ALA A 104 6.28 11.42 -12.93
N SER A 105 6.12 10.31 -13.66
CA SER A 105 6.88 9.08 -13.42
C SER A 105 8.38 9.26 -13.59
N ALA A 106 8.80 9.98 -14.63
CA ALA A 106 10.22 10.24 -14.92
C ALA A 106 10.93 10.99 -13.76
N ARG A 107 10.20 11.81 -13.03
CA ARG A 107 10.72 12.54 -11.84
C ARG A 107 10.54 11.75 -10.55
N PHE A 108 9.40 11.12 -10.40
CA PHE A 108 8.98 10.45 -9.16
C PHE A 108 9.80 9.20 -8.83
N ILE A 109 10.09 8.36 -9.84
CA ILE A 109 10.83 7.10 -9.64
C ILE A 109 12.25 7.35 -9.08
N PRO A 110 13.08 8.23 -9.66
CA PRO A 110 14.38 8.55 -9.08
C PRO A 110 14.29 9.11 -7.65
N VAL A 111 13.31 9.98 -7.38
CA VAL A 111 13.08 10.48 -6.02
C VAL A 111 12.81 9.35 -5.05
N SER A 112 11.95 8.41 -5.42
CA SER A 112 11.63 7.25 -4.59
C SER A 112 12.87 6.41 -4.25
N LEU A 113 13.74 6.16 -5.24
CA LEU A 113 14.97 5.40 -5.04
C LEU A 113 15.97 6.10 -4.11
N VAL A 114 16.21 7.40 -4.33
CA VAL A 114 17.11 8.17 -3.47
C VAL A 114 16.56 8.24 -2.04
N THR A 115 15.26 8.40 -1.89
CA THR A 115 14.58 8.45 -0.59
C THR A 115 14.78 7.15 0.22
N MET A 116 14.75 5.99 -0.43
CA MET A 116 15.04 4.70 0.22
C MET A 116 16.45 4.65 0.81
N VAL A 117 17.44 5.12 0.05
CA VAL A 117 18.84 5.18 0.52
C VAL A 117 18.96 6.09 1.74
N VAL A 118 18.34 7.29 1.67
CA VAL A 118 18.32 8.23 2.80
C VAL A 118 17.66 7.60 4.03
N GLY A 119 16.51 6.93 3.85
CA GLY A 119 15.81 6.24 4.93
C GLY A 119 16.67 5.15 5.59
N ALA A 120 17.29 4.28 4.78
CA ALA A 120 18.15 3.21 5.28
C ALA A 120 19.36 3.75 6.06
N LEU A 121 20.06 4.74 5.51
CA LEU A 121 21.20 5.37 6.17
C LEU A 121 20.79 6.07 7.47
N SER A 122 19.66 6.79 7.48
CA SER A 122 19.18 7.46 8.68
C SER A 122 18.87 6.48 9.81
N VAL A 123 18.22 5.36 9.50
CA VAL A 123 17.94 4.30 10.48
C VAL A 123 19.24 3.66 10.97
N GLY A 124 20.19 3.40 10.08
CA GLY A 124 21.50 2.85 10.46
C GLY A 124 22.28 3.77 11.41
N ILE A 125 22.32 5.08 11.09
CA ILE A 125 23.00 6.08 11.93
C ILE A 125 22.35 6.16 13.32
N VAL A 126 21.03 6.33 13.37
CA VAL A 126 20.31 6.40 14.66
C VAL A 126 20.44 5.09 15.43
N GLY A 127 20.40 3.94 14.74
CA GLY A 127 20.61 2.64 15.37
C GLY A 127 21.99 2.48 16.00
N SER A 128 23.03 3.00 15.34
CA SER A 128 24.39 3.05 15.91
C SER A 128 24.44 3.90 17.17
N LEU A 129 23.81 5.07 17.16
CA LEU A 129 23.75 5.97 18.32
C LEU A 129 22.98 5.36 19.51
N LEU A 130 22.01 4.50 19.23
CA LEU A 130 21.24 3.78 20.24
C LEU A 130 21.89 2.46 20.70
N GLY A 131 23.08 2.12 20.21
CA GLY A 131 23.75 0.87 20.54
C GLY A 131 23.15 -0.38 19.89
N GLN A 132 22.23 -0.23 18.93
CA GLN A 132 21.61 -1.36 18.20
C GLN A 132 22.46 -1.85 17.02
N GLY A 133 23.51 -1.12 16.65
CA GLY A 133 24.36 -1.39 15.50
C GLY A 133 23.79 -0.89 14.18
N PHE A 134 24.68 -0.39 13.31
CA PHE A 134 24.33 0.19 12.01
C PHE A 134 23.64 -0.83 11.09
N GLY A 135 24.31 -1.96 10.88
CA GLY A 135 23.83 -3.01 9.98
C GLY A 135 22.56 -3.66 10.49
N HIS A 136 22.52 -3.99 11.80
CA HIS A 136 21.32 -4.60 12.40
C HIS A 136 20.08 -3.71 12.22
N SER A 137 20.19 -2.42 12.47
CA SER A 137 19.07 -1.48 12.32
C SER A 137 18.57 -1.37 10.87
N ILE A 138 19.48 -1.41 9.90
CA ILE A 138 19.10 -1.44 8.47
C ILE A 138 18.42 -2.75 8.12
N LEU A 139 19.03 -3.89 8.47
CA LEU A 139 18.55 -5.22 8.06
C LEU A 139 17.24 -5.61 8.76
N TYR A 140 17.05 -5.23 10.02
CA TYR A 140 15.90 -5.69 10.82
C TYR A 140 14.80 -4.63 11.04
N VAL A 141 15.06 -3.36 10.72
CA VAL A 141 14.03 -2.30 10.83
C VAL A 141 13.76 -1.65 9.48
N SER A 142 14.78 -1.05 8.84
CA SER A 142 14.60 -0.26 7.62
C SER A 142 14.17 -1.12 6.42
N PHE A 143 14.91 -2.18 6.12
CA PHE A 143 14.63 -3.05 4.98
C PHE A 143 13.27 -3.74 5.08
N PRO A 144 12.86 -4.31 6.24
CA PRO A 144 11.53 -4.87 6.38
C PRO A 144 10.39 -3.87 6.13
N GLN A 145 10.57 -2.60 6.49
CA GLN A 145 9.57 -1.56 6.21
C GLN A 145 9.47 -1.26 4.71
N MET A 146 10.59 -1.30 3.99
CA MET A 146 10.67 -0.94 2.56
C MET A 146 10.45 -2.10 1.60
N VAL A 147 10.42 -3.35 2.08
CA VAL A 147 10.42 -4.54 1.22
C VAL A 147 9.09 -4.82 0.50
N GLY A 148 8.05 -4.06 0.79
CA GLY A 148 6.78 -4.15 0.05
C GLY A 148 5.78 -5.16 0.57
N GLY A 149 5.74 -5.39 1.90
CA GLY A 149 4.69 -6.13 2.59
C GLY A 149 5.05 -7.57 3.00
N MET A 150 4.11 -8.25 3.65
CA MET A 150 4.37 -9.56 4.28
C MET A 150 4.66 -10.67 3.25
N GLY A 151 3.76 -10.86 2.28
CA GLY A 151 3.85 -11.99 1.34
C GLY A 151 4.94 -11.80 0.29
N ALA A 152 4.88 -10.68 -0.46
CA ALA A 152 5.83 -10.40 -1.54
C ALA A 152 7.19 -9.87 -1.05
N GLY A 153 7.29 -9.43 0.20
CA GLY A 153 8.48 -8.80 0.77
C GLY A 153 9.10 -9.61 1.91
N ILE A 154 8.47 -9.63 3.09
CA ILE A 154 9.04 -10.25 4.29
C ILE A 154 9.29 -11.75 4.12
N LEU A 155 8.38 -12.48 3.47
CA LEU A 155 8.53 -13.92 3.27
C LEU A 155 9.79 -14.25 2.42
N PRO A 156 10.01 -13.67 1.23
CA PRO A 156 11.26 -13.90 0.50
C PRO A 156 12.48 -13.30 1.20
N LEU A 157 12.38 -12.12 1.86
CA LEU A 157 13.48 -11.53 2.60
C LEU A 157 13.94 -12.44 3.74
N SER A 158 13.00 -13.01 4.51
CA SER A 158 13.32 -13.96 5.59
C SER A 158 14.00 -15.23 5.07
N LYS A 159 13.60 -15.71 3.88
CA LYS A 159 14.26 -16.85 3.22
C LYS A 159 15.69 -16.52 2.79
N ILE A 160 15.89 -15.32 2.23
CA ILE A 160 17.21 -14.82 1.83
C ILE A 160 18.13 -14.68 3.07
N TYR A 161 17.62 -14.08 4.14
CA TYR A 161 18.39 -13.94 5.38
C TYR A 161 18.69 -15.31 6.02
N ALA A 162 17.73 -16.23 6.04
CA ALA A 162 17.95 -17.56 6.58
C ALA A 162 19.08 -18.31 5.83
N ALA A 163 19.14 -18.16 4.52
CA ALA A 163 20.22 -18.76 3.70
C ALA A 163 21.59 -18.13 3.98
N ASN A 164 21.65 -16.78 4.18
CA ASN A 164 22.93 -16.08 4.39
C ASN A 164 23.40 -16.10 5.84
N LEU A 165 22.48 -16.14 6.82
CA LEU A 165 22.80 -16.09 8.26
C LEU A 165 22.71 -17.46 8.94
N HIS A 166 22.48 -18.51 8.18
CA HIS A 166 22.34 -19.90 8.66
C HIS A 166 21.29 -20.06 9.78
N GLY A 167 20.21 -19.26 9.71
CA GLY A 167 19.13 -19.22 10.70
C GLY A 167 17.84 -19.91 10.25
N SER A 168 16.88 -20.03 11.18
CA SER A 168 15.53 -20.49 10.84
C SER A 168 14.73 -19.40 10.15
N GLN A 169 14.16 -19.68 8.97
CA GLN A 169 13.30 -18.76 8.24
C GLN A 169 12.12 -18.25 9.09
N ALA A 170 11.49 -19.14 9.87
CA ALA A 170 10.36 -18.77 10.73
C ALA A 170 10.76 -17.80 11.85
N ALA A 171 11.94 -18.00 12.46
CA ALA A 171 12.46 -17.11 13.50
C ALA A 171 12.77 -15.73 12.91
N ILE A 172 13.45 -15.69 11.75
CA ILE A 172 13.78 -14.43 11.07
C ILE A 172 12.50 -13.71 10.61
N PHE A 173 11.53 -14.44 10.03
CA PHE A 173 10.23 -13.85 9.67
C PHE A 173 9.57 -13.17 10.87
N SER A 174 9.55 -13.82 12.03
CA SER A 174 8.97 -13.27 13.26
C SER A 174 9.69 -12.01 13.76
N GLN A 175 10.98 -11.86 13.46
CA GLN A 175 11.76 -10.66 13.79
C GLN A 175 11.50 -9.50 12.81
N LEU A 176 11.29 -9.80 11.52
CA LEU A 176 11.10 -8.78 10.48
C LEU A 176 9.65 -8.25 10.41
N ALA A 177 8.66 -9.11 10.66
CA ALA A 177 7.24 -8.78 10.50
C ALA A 177 6.76 -7.57 11.35
N PRO A 178 7.20 -7.38 12.62
CA PRO A 178 6.82 -6.22 13.41
C PRO A 178 7.21 -4.88 12.79
N ALA A 179 8.39 -4.80 12.16
CA ALA A 179 8.87 -3.56 11.53
C ALA A 179 7.97 -3.12 10.37
N THR A 180 7.55 -4.04 9.52
CA THR A 180 6.60 -3.77 8.44
C THR A 180 5.24 -3.32 8.99
N THR A 181 4.75 -3.95 10.05
CA THR A 181 3.45 -3.60 10.65
C THR A 181 3.49 -2.22 11.29
N LEU A 182 4.50 -1.94 12.12
CA LEU A 182 4.65 -0.63 12.76
C LEU A 182 4.90 0.47 11.71
N GLY A 183 5.77 0.21 10.73
CA GLY A 183 6.03 1.12 9.62
C GLY A 183 4.75 1.52 8.88
N ASN A 184 3.88 0.55 8.59
CA ASN A 184 2.59 0.80 7.95
C ASN A 184 1.68 1.70 8.79
N ILE A 185 1.56 1.44 10.10
CA ILE A 185 0.75 2.26 11.01
C ILE A 185 1.29 3.68 11.06
N LEU A 186 2.60 3.85 11.23
CA LEU A 186 3.25 5.15 11.27
C LEU A 186 3.14 5.89 9.93
N ALA A 187 3.22 5.18 8.81
CA ALA A 187 3.05 5.75 7.47
C ALA A 187 1.62 6.28 7.26
N ILE A 188 0.60 5.55 7.71
CA ILE A 188 -0.80 5.98 7.65
C ILE A 188 -0.99 7.28 8.45
N ILE A 189 -0.55 7.28 9.71
CA ILE A 189 -0.64 8.44 10.60
C ILE A 189 0.15 9.62 10.01
N GLY A 190 1.38 9.37 9.55
CA GLY A 190 2.23 10.38 8.94
C GLY A 190 1.61 11.03 7.71
N ALA A 191 1.01 10.23 6.82
CA ALA A 191 0.33 10.74 5.63
C ALA A 191 -0.84 11.66 5.98
N VAL A 192 -1.68 11.26 6.94
CA VAL A 192 -2.81 12.07 7.41
C VAL A 192 -2.34 13.38 8.03
N LEU A 193 -1.33 13.33 8.89
CA LEU A 193 -0.78 14.52 9.54
C LEU A 193 -0.17 15.50 8.53
N ILE A 194 0.59 14.99 7.53
CA ILE A 194 1.17 15.83 6.47
C ILE A 194 0.06 16.54 5.69
N VAL A 195 -0.97 15.81 5.24
CA VAL A 195 -2.10 16.42 4.52
C VAL A 195 -2.76 17.51 5.34
N LYS A 196 -2.97 17.26 6.63
CA LYS A 196 -3.64 18.21 7.53
C LYS A 196 -2.78 19.46 7.80
N VAL A 197 -1.50 19.26 8.13
CA VAL A 197 -0.59 20.39 8.43
C VAL A 197 -0.38 21.28 7.21
N PHE A 198 -0.36 20.70 6.02
CA PHE A 198 -0.12 21.40 4.76
C PHE A 198 -1.39 21.57 3.91
N ALA A 199 -2.60 21.53 4.52
CA ALA A 199 -3.87 21.56 3.79
C ALA A 199 -3.96 22.76 2.84
N ASP A 200 -3.66 23.96 3.33
CA ASP A 200 -3.74 25.23 2.58
C ASP A 200 -2.38 25.68 2.02
N SER A 201 -1.38 24.81 2.05
CA SER A 201 -0.03 25.14 1.61
C SER A 201 0.10 25.05 0.08
N PRO A 202 0.90 25.93 -0.54
CA PRO A 202 1.23 25.80 -1.97
C PRO A 202 2.06 24.54 -2.30
N TYR A 203 2.51 23.82 -1.28
CA TYR A 203 3.21 22.54 -1.40
C TYR A 203 2.27 21.34 -1.51
N ASN A 204 0.96 21.54 -1.37
CA ASN A 204 -0.07 20.52 -1.47
C ASN A 204 -0.66 20.49 -2.88
N GLY A 205 -0.48 19.41 -3.59
CA GLY A 205 -0.99 19.20 -4.94
C GLY A 205 -2.36 18.53 -4.98
N HIS A 206 -2.98 18.26 -3.80
CA HIS A 206 -4.31 17.63 -3.68
C HIS A 206 -4.46 16.35 -4.51
N GLY A 207 -3.46 15.45 -4.42
CA GLY A 207 -3.44 14.18 -5.13
C GLY A 207 -2.75 14.22 -6.51
N VAL A 208 -2.21 15.36 -6.91
CA VAL A 208 -1.48 15.52 -8.17
C VAL A 208 0.01 15.72 -7.89
N LEU A 209 0.87 14.92 -8.52
CA LEU A 209 2.32 14.94 -8.26
C LEU A 209 3.03 16.16 -8.85
N ILE A 210 2.56 16.69 -9.98
CA ILE A 210 3.22 17.81 -10.67
C ILE A 210 2.26 19.01 -10.79
N PRO A 211 2.78 20.26 -10.70
CA PRO A 211 1.97 21.43 -10.99
C PRO A 211 1.44 21.40 -12.43
N VAL A 212 0.13 21.53 -12.57
CA VAL A 212 -0.59 21.50 -13.84
C VAL A 212 -1.67 22.55 -13.86
N ASN A 213 -2.06 22.98 -15.06
CA ASN A 213 -3.20 23.85 -15.23
C ASN A 213 -4.49 23.11 -14.83
N LYS A 214 -5.42 23.82 -14.18
CA LYS A 214 -6.71 23.24 -13.75
C LYS A 214 -7.50 22.62 -14.91
N ASP A 215 -7.29 23.07 -16.13
CA ASP A 215 -7.95 22.51 -17.32
C ASP A 215 -7.42 21.12 -17.70
N GLU A 216 -6.16 20.82 -17.38
CA GLU A 216 -5.56 19.48 -17.61
C GLU A 216 -6.02 18.43 -16.60
N LEU A 217 -6.60 18.87 -15.48
CA LEU A 217 -7.14 18.02 -14.40
C LEU A 217 -8.63 17.73 -14.58
N LYS A 218 -9.32 18.38 -15.51
CA LYS A 218 -10.74 18.15 -15.74
C LYS A 218 -10.96 16.69 -16.13
N LYS A 219 -11.48 15.91 -15.19
CA LYS A 219 -11.99 14.55 -15.49
C LYS A 219 -13.33 14.71 -16.21
N GLU A 220 -13.48 14.06 -17.36
CA GLU A 220 -14.79 13.92 -17.99
C GLU A 220 -15.74 13.22 -17.01
N LYS A 221 -16.90 13.80 -16.79
CA LYS A 221 -17.97 13.14 -16.04
C LYS A 221 -18.52 12.00 -16.93
N LEU A 222 -18.11 10.78 -16.63
CA LEU A 222 -18.62 9.61 -17.32
C LEU A 222 -19.98 9.22 -16.74
N THR A 223 -20.96 9.01 -17.60
CA THR A 223 -22.24 8.38 -17.22
C THR A 223 -21.99 6.88 -17.12
N LEU A 224 -22.27 6.29 -15.96
CA LEU A 224 -22.06 4.86 -15.73
C LEU A 224 -23.01 4.03 -16.62
N ASP A 225 -22.41 3.15 -17.42
CA ASP A 225 -23.10 2.19 -18.26
C ASP A 225 -22.70 0.77 -17.88
N PRO A 226 -23.66 -0.11 -17.52
CA PRO A 226 -23.34 -1.48 -17.07
C PRO A 226 -22.55 -2.30 -18.09
N THR A 227 -22.85 -2.17 -19.37
CA THR A 227 -22.16 -2.90 -20.44
C THR A 227 -20.71 -2.45 -20.58
N GLN A 228 -20.48 -1.13 -20.54
CA GLN A 228 -19.15 -0.54 -20.61
C GLN A 228 -18.32 -0.87 -19.36
N ILE A 229 -18.91 -0.92 -18.18
CA ILE A 229 -18.27 -1.38 -16.95
C ILE A 229 -17.78 -2.82 -17.10
N GLY A 230 -18.61 -3.70 -17.69
CA GLY A 230 -18.22 -5.09 -17.99
C GLY A 230 -17.02 -5.18 -18.93
N VAL A 231 -17.00 -4.37 -20.00
CA VAL A 231 -15.85 -4.28 -20.92
C VAL A 231 -14.59 -3.81 -20.19
N GLY A 232 -14.71 -2.79 -19.33
CA GLY A 232 -13.60 -2.29 -18.51
C GLY A 232 -13.04 -3.33 -17.55
N MET A 233 -13.92 -4.14 -16.94
CA MET A 233 -13.57 -5.27 -16.09
C MET A 233 -12.76 -6.32 -16.86
N MET A 234 -13.26 -6.74 -18.03
CA MET A 234 -12.57 -7.72 -18.89
C MET A 234 -11.17 -7.24 -19.29
N PHE A 235 -11.04 -5.96 -19.65
CA PHE A 235 -9.74 -5.37 -19.97
C PHE A 235 -8.79 -5.43 -18.77
N ALA A 236 -9.22 -4.98 -17.59
CA ALA A 236 -8.38 -4.96 -16.39
C ALA A 236 -7.91 -6.36 -16.00
N PHE A 237 -8.78 -7.37 -16.13
CA PHE A 237 -8.42 -8.77 -15.85
C PHE A 237 -7.46 -9.34 -16.89
N SER A 238 -7.64 -9.00 -18.18
CA SER A 238 -6.69 -9.40 -19.23
C SER A 238 -5.29 -8.86 -18.97
N ILE A 239 -5.18 -7.59 -18.54
CA ILE A 239 -3.89 -7.00 -18.15
C ILE A 239 -3.30 -7.69 -16.92
N PHE A 240 -4.12 -8.03 -15.92
CA PHE A 240 -3.66 -8.80 -14.76
C PHE A 240 -3.11 -10.17 -15.17
N LEU A 241 -3.83 -10.92 -16.02
CA LEU A 241 -3.36 -12.20 -16.53
C LEU A 241 -2.07 -12.09 -17.34
N LEU A 242 -1.90 -11.05 -18.17
CA LEU A 242 -0.64 -10.77 -18.84
C LEU A 242 0.50 -10.54 -17.83
N GLY A 243 0.21 -9.82 -16.73
CA GLY A 243 1.17 -9.65 -15.62
C GLY A 243 1.56 -10.96 -14.96
N VAL A 244 0.61 -11.88 -14.77
CA VAL A 244 0.86 -13.24 -14.24
C VAL A 244 1.71 -14.05 -15.20
N ILE A 245 1.42 -14.01 -16.50
CA ILE A 245 2.22 -14.69 -17.54
C ILE A 245 3.67 -14.17 -17.52
N CYS A 246 3.86 -12.83 -17.50
CA CYS A 246 5.20 -12.25 -17.43
C CYS A 246 5.94 -12.66 -16.13
N ASN A 247 5.24 -12.73 -15.00
CA ASN A 247 5.81 -13.21 -13.75
C ASN A 247 6.27 -14.68 -13.84
N ALA A 248 5.55 -15.54 -14.57
CA ALA A 248 5.97 -16.93 -14.79
C ALA A 248 7.32 -17.04 -15.51
N PHE A 249 7.62 -16.12 -16.44
CA PHE A 249 8.93 -16.06 -17.12
C PHE A 249 10.01 -15.38 -16.26
N VAL A 250 9.63 -14.43 -15.39
CA VAL A 250 10.55 -13.69 -14.53
C VAL A 250 10.02 -13.69 -13.09
N PRO A 251 10.16 -14.80 -12.33
CA PRO A 251 9.55 -14.98 -11.00
C PRO A 251 10.02 -13.98 -9.93
N LYS A 252 11.15 -13.31 -10.17
CA LYS A 252 11.69 -12.29 -9.25
C LYS A 252 10.90 -10.98 -9.24
N ILE A 253 10.05 -10.74 -10.24
CA ILE A 253 9.25 -9.53 -10.40
C ILE A 253 7.77 -9.88 -10.24
N HIS A 254 7.10 -9.26 -9.26
CA HIS A 254 5.70 -9.54 -8.97
C HIS A 254 4.77 -9.19 -10.15
N SER A 255 3.68 -9.96 -10.35
CA SER A 255 2.69 -9.76 -11.42
C SER A 255 2.13 -8.33 -11.51
N TYR A 256 1.93 -7.66 -10.37
CA TYR A 256 1.47 -6.26 -10.36
C TYR A 256 2.47 -5.28 -10.98
N ALA A 257 3.77 -5.53 -10.83
CA ALA A 257 4.78 -4.68 -11.46
C ALA A 257 4.71 -4.78 -12.99
N PHE A 258 4.57 -6.01 -13.53
CA PHE A 258 4.35 -6.20 -14.97
C PHE A 258 3.05 -5.56 -15.44
N MET A 259 1.97 -5.73 -14.69
CA MET A 259 0.69 -5.08 -14.97
C MET A 259 0.82 -3.56 -15.08
N ILE A 260 1.51 -2.92 -14.11
CA ILE A 260 1.78 -1.47 -14.13
C ILE A 260 2.57 -1.10 -15.37
N ILE A 261 3.65 -1.81 -15.67
CA ILE A 261 4.51 -1.56 -16.83
C ILE A 261 3.71 -1.68 -18.13
N ILE A 262 2.92 -2.74 -18.29
CA ILE A 262 2.08 -2.98 -19.47
C ILE A 262 1.10 -1.82 -19.67
N VAL A 263 0.30 -1.49 -18.65
CA VAL A 263 -0.70 -0.41 -18.73
C VAL A 263 -0.04 0.95 -18.94
N PHE A 264 1.11 1.20 -18.31
CA PHE A 264 1.88 2.41 -18.48
C PHE A 264 2.37 2.55 -19.94
N ILE A 265 2.93 1.49 -20.53
CA ILE A 265 3.37 1.45 -21.92
C ILE A 265 2.18 1.69 -22.85
N LEU A 266 1.08 0.98 -22.66
CA LEU A 266 -0.14 1.16 -23.46
C LEU A 266 -0.64 2.61 -23.41
N LYS A 267 -0.65 3.23 -22.25
CA LYS A 267 -1.05 4.65 -22.08
C LYS A 267 -0.02 5.61 -22.68
N ALA A 268 1.28 5.37 -22.47
CA ALA A 268 2.36 6.22 -22.98
C ALA A 268 2.42 6.25 -24.51
N PHE A 269 2.14 5.13 -25.16
CA PHE A 269 2.08 5.03 -26.64
C PHE A 269 0.69 5.31 -27.23
N ASN A 270 -0.31 5.67 -26.37
CA ASN A 270 -1.69 5.89 -26.80
C ASN A 270 -2.30 4.69 -27.55
N ALA A 271 -1.94 3.48 -27.11
CA ALA A 271 -2.33 2.24 -27.77
C ALA A 271 -3.76 1.79 -27.41
N VAL A 272 -4.36 2.37 -26.37
CA VAL A 272 -5.74 2.09 -25.94
C VAL A 272 -6.68 3.17 -26.51
N PRO A 273 -7.71 2.81 -27.26
CA PRO A 273 -8.71 3.77 -27.73
C PRO A 273 -9.45 4.45 -26.57
N LYS A 274 -9.74 5.75 -26.69
CA LYS A 274 -10.41 6.54 -25.65
C LYS A 274 -11.71 5.93 -25.11
N PRO A 275 -12.61 5.35 -25.93
CA PRO A 275 -13.81 4.67 -25.42
C PRO A 275 -13.49 3.51 -24.46
N LEU A 276 -12.44 2.72 -24.76
CA LEU A 276 -12.01 1.61 -23.92
C LEU A 276 -11.36 2.11 -22.63
N GLU A 277 -10.55 3.20 -22.68
CA GLU A 277 -10.06 3.85 -21.46
C GLU A 277 -11.22 4.26 -20.54
N ASN A 278 -12.27 4.86 -21.10
CA ASN A 278 -13.45 5.29 -20.34
C ASN A 278 -14.19 4.09 -19.70
N CYS A 279 -14.29 2.96 -20.39
CA CYS A 279 -14.84 1.71 -19.82
C CYS A 279 -14.04 1.27 -18.56
N VAL A 280 -12.72 1.28 -18.63
CA VAL A 280 -11.85 0.90 -17.51
C VAL A 280 -11.95 1.89 -16.35
N VAL A 281 -12.04 3.19 -16.64
CA VAL A 281 -12.24 4.23 -15.62
C VAL A 281 -13.60 4.08 -14.92
N MET A 282 -14.67 3.77 -15.64
CA MET A 282 -15.99 3.49 -15.04
C MET A 282 -15.95 2.27 -14.13
N PHE A 283 -15.31 1.17 -14.57
CA PHE A 283 -15.12 -0.02 -13.75
C PHE A 283 -14.37 0.32 -12.46
N ASN A 284 -13.23 1.01 -12.55
CA ASN A 284 -12.47 1.47 -11.39
C ASN A 284 -13.31 2.32 -10.43
N GLN A 285 -14.10 3.26 -10.94
CA GLN A 285 -14.95 4.13 -10.12
C GLN A 285 -15.95 3.32 -9.30
N VAL A 286 -16.61 2.32 -9.92
CA VAL A 286 -17.54 1.43 -9.21
C VAL A 286 -16.85 0.63 -8.12
N ILE A 287 -15.67 0.08 -8.43
CA ILE A 287 -14.91 -0.73 -7.47
C ILE A 287 -14.40 0.13 -6.29
N MET A 288 -13.84 1.30 -6.55
CA MET A 288 -13.38 2.21 -5.50
C MET A 288 -14.52 2.63 -4.57
N THR A 289 -15.63 3.06 -5.14
CA THR A 289 -16.77 3.58 -4.35
C THR A 289 -17.38 2.51 -3.44
N ASN A 290 -17.44 1.26 -3.89
CA ASN A 290 -18.19 0.23 -3.18
C ASN A 290 -17.32 -0.72 -2.35
N LEU A 291 -16.04 -0.92 -2.69
CA LEU A 291 -15.23 -1.97 -2.09
C LEU A 291 -14.03 -1.47 -1.28
N THR A 292 -13.66 -0.17 -1.34
CA THR A 292 -12.49 0.33 -0.60
C THR A 292 -12.61 0.06 0.90
N HIS A 293 -13.76 0.34 1.50
CA HIS A 293 -13.97 0.11 2.94
C HIS A 293 -13.99 -1.38 3.30
N ALA A 294 -14.54 -2.22 2.41
CA ALA A 294 -14.52 -3.67 2.58
C ALA A 294 -13.09 -4.23 2.56
N VAL A 295 -12.26 -3.74 1.64
CA VAL A 295 -10.83 -4.11 1.56
C VAL A 295 -10.08 -3.67 2.83
N LEU A 296 -10.30 -2.44 3.30
CA LEU A 296 -9.69 -1.96 4.55
C LEU A 296 -10.09 -2.79 5.76
N ALA A 297 -11.38 -3.15 5.87
CA ALA A 297 -11.88 -4.04 6.91
C ALA A 297 -11.22 -5.43 6.84
N GLY A 298 -11.12 -5.98 5.65
CA GLY A 298 -10.47 -7.27 5.42
C GLY A 298 -8.97 -7.27 5.75
N ILE A 299 -8.24 -6.23 5.37
CA ILE A 299 -6.83 -6.01 5.73
C ILE A 299 -6.67 -5.97 7.25
N GLY A 300 -7.48 -5.15 7.92
CA GLY A 300 -7.45 -5.02 9.38
C GLY A 300 -7.77 -6.35 10.08
N LEU A 301 -8.77 -7.07 9.59
CA LEU A 301 -9.21 -8.31 10.21
C LEU A 301 -8.19 -9.46 10.06
N SER A 302 -7.43 -9.52 8.97
CA SER A 302 -6.67 -10.74 8.63
C SER A 302 -5.18 -10.56 8.39
N LEU A 303 -4.68 -9.33 8.21
CA LEU A 303 -3.27 -9.09 7.84
C LEU A 303 -2.47 -8.34 8.92
N ILE A 304 -3.13 -7.71 9.89
CA ILE A 304 -2.46 -6.98 10.97
C ILE A 304 -2.55 -7.81 12.25
N ASP A 305 -1.40 -8.17 12.82
CA ASP A 305 -1.28 -8.86 14.11
C ASP A 305 -0.70 -7.92 15.17
N LEU A 306 -1.58 -7.36 15.99
CA LEU A 306 -1.18 -6.46 17.08
C LEU A 306 -0.51 -7.21 18.23
N SER A 307 -0.75 -8.50 18.41
CA SER A 307 -0.14 -9.28 19.49
C SER A 307 1.34 -9.51 19.25
N THR A 308 1.69 -9.86 18.02
CA THR A 308 3.10 -10.00 17.59
C THR A 308 3.82 -8.65 17.61
N LEU A 309 3.14 -7.59 17.16
CA LEU A 309 3.68 -6.23 17.22
C LEU A 309 3.95 -5.81 18.68
N ALA A 310 3.03 -6.01 19.60
CA ALA A 310 3.17 -5.60 20.99
C ALA A 310 4.40 -6.24 21.68
N LYS A 311 4.71 -7.50 21.34
CA LYS A 311 5.88 -8.21 21.88
C LYS A 311 7.22 -7.64 21.41
N ALA A 312 7.25 -7.04 20.22
CA ALA A 312 8.44 -6.43 19.63
C ALA A 312 8.63 -4.96 20.04
N MET A 313 7.65 -4.34 20.70
CA MET A 313 7.61 -2.91 21.00
C MET A 313 8.59 -2.52 22.11
N THR A 314 9.85 -2.26 21.72
CA THR A 314 10.80 -1.55 22.55
C THR A 314 10.85 -0.07 22.14
N TRP A 315 11.28 0.82 23.04
CA TRP A 315 11.37 2.25 22.71
C TRP A 315 12.37 2.51 21.57
N GLN A 316 13.48 1.74 21.51
CA GLN A 316 14.46 1.82 20.42
C GLN A 316 13.83 1.43 19.09
N PHE A 317 13.08 0.33 19.06
CA PHE A 317 12.39 -0.13 17.86
C PHE A 317 11.36 0.88 17.33
N ILE A 318 10.59 1.50 18.24
CA ILE A 318 9.65 2.56 17.89
C ILE A 318 10.40 3.76 17.30
N LEU A 319 11.50 4.20 17.95
CA LEU A 319 12.26 5.34 17.49
C LEU A 319 12.91 5.09 16.13
N LEU A 320 13.47 3.90 15.89
CA LEU A 320 14.05 3.52 14.60
C LEU A 320 12.98 3.46 13.50
N SER A 321 11.81 2.89 13.79
CA SER A 321 10.70 2.84 12.85
C SER A 321 10.18 4.25 12.51
N LEU A 322 10.07 5.12 13.50
CA LEU A 322 9.69 6.51 13.31
C LEU A 322 10.75 7.27 12.50
N THR A 323 12.04 7.01 12.76
CA THR A 323 13.15 7.59 12.00
C THR A 323 13.04 7.25 10.52
N SER A 324 12.73 5.99 10.18
CA SER A 324 12.52 5.59 8.78
C SER A 324 11.42 6.42 8.12
N VAL A 325 10.24 6.47 8.75
CA VAL A 325 9.07 7.17 8.20
C VAL A 325 9.34 8.67 8.05
N LEU A 326 9.91 9.30 9.08
CA LEU A 326 10.21 10.74 9.05
C LEU A 326 11.32 11.09 8.06
N ALA A 327 12.43 10.35 8.08
CA ALA A 327 13.55 10.59 7.18
C ALA A 327 13.12 10.43 5.71
N MET A 328 12.36 9.38 5.40
CA MET A 328 11.86 9.16 4.05
C MET A 328 10.80 10.20 3.65
N GLY A 329 9.90 10.56 4.55
CA GLY A 329 8.91 11.61 4.32
C GLY A 329 9.55 12.96 4.01
N LEU A 330 10.50 13.39 4.85
CA LEU A 330 11.24 14.64 4.66
C LEU A 330 12.12 14.62 3.41
N ALA A 331 12.90 13.56 3.20
CA ALA A 331 13.78 13.44 2.05
C ALA A 331 12.97 13.48 0.74
N SER A 332 11.87 12.72 0.66
CA SER A 332 11.03 12.71 -0.54
C SER A 332 10.34 14.05 -0.79
N ALA A 333 9.90 14.76 0.25
CA ALA A 333 9.35 16.10 0.12
C ALA A 333 10.39 17.08 -0.45
N LEU A 334 11.60 17.10 0.14
CA LEU A 334 12.67 18.01 -0.25
C LEU A 334 13.18 17.71 -1.66
N ILE A 335 13.50 16.46 -1.97
CA ILE A 335 14.00 16.04 -3.28
C ILE A 335 12.90 16.21 -4.32
N GLY A 336 11.65 15.86 -4.00
CA GLY A 336 10.50 16.07 -4.86
C GLY A 336 10.33 17.54 -5.26
N LYS A 337 10.46 18.46 -4.31
CA LYS A 337 10.44 19.89 -4.57
C LYS A 337 11.54 20.33 -5.55
N LEU A 338 12.76 19.80 -5.38
CA LEU A 338 13.90 20.13 -6.26
C LEU A 338 13.67 19.73 -7.71
N VAL A 339 12.94 18.63 -7.94
CA VAL A 339 12.62 18.14 -9.30
C VAL A 339 11.26 18.62 -9.80
N GLY A 340 10.61 19.56 -9.08
CA GLY A 340 9.34 20.16 -9.48
C GLY A 340 8.11 19.27 -9.29
N LEU A 341 8.13 18.42 -8.26
CA LEU A 341 6.97 17.68 -7.75
C LEU A 341 6.37 18.43 -6.54
N TYR A 342 5.09 18.20 -6.27
CA TYR A 342 4.49 18.68 -5.04
C TYR A 342 5.06 17.95 -3.81
N PRO A 343 5.62 18.66 -2.83
CA PRO A 343 6.26 18.05 -1.66
C PRO A 343 5.36 17.11 -0.84
N VAL A 344 4.10 17.52 -0.62
CA VAL A 344 3.13 16.72 0.14
C VAL A 344 2.86 15.38 -0.54
N GLU A 345 2.56 15.42 -1.84
CA GLU A 345 2.29 14.21 -2.63
C GLU A 345 3.53 13.32 -2.73
N THR A 346 4.71 13.92 -2.84
CA THR A 346 5.95 13.15 -2.91
C THR A 346 6.28 12.51 -1.55
N ALA A 347 6.07 13.23 -0.44
CA ALA A 347 6.22 12.70 0.91
C ALA A 347 5.31 11.48 1.14
N ILE A 348 4.06 11.57 0.70
CA ILE A 348 3.10 10.48 0.83
C ILE A 348 3.43 9.34 -0.14
N GLY A 349 3.51 9.65 -1.44
CA GLY A 349 3.61 8.66 -2.51
C GLY A 349 4.95 7.92 -2.58
N SER A 350 6.00 8.50 -2.04
CA SER A 350 7.33 7.88 -1.94
C SER A 350 7.70 7.63 -0.47
N GLY A 351 7.68 8.64 0.39
CA GLY A 351 8.14 8.53 1.76
C GLY A 351 7.29 7.58 2.60
N MET A 352 5.99 7.85 2.73
CA MET A 352 5.08 7.04 3.54
C MET A 352 4.82 5.68 2.87
N ILE A 353 4.57 5.66 1.57
CA ILE A 353 4.28 4.44 0.81
C ILE A 353 5.40 3.40 0.91
N ASN A 354 6.65 3.81 0.83
CA ASN A 354 7.77 2.87 0.95
C ASN A 354 7.93 2.27 2.37
N ASN A 355 7.30 2.84 3.39
CA ASN A 355 7.21 2.27 4.73
C ASN A 355 5.92 1.47 4.96
N SER A 356 5.08 1.30 3.94
CA SER A 356 3.80 0.62 4.06
C SER A 356 3.89 -0.89 3.79
N MET A 357 2.82 -1.62 4.14
CA MET A 357 2.72 -3.08 3.94
C MET A 357 2.48 -3.48 2.48
N GLY A 358 3.11 -2.83 1.53
CA GLY A 358 2.95 -3.17 0.12
C GLY A 358 1.60 -2.74 -0.47
N GLY A 359 1.06 -3.52 -1.40
CA GLY A 359 -0.18 -3.16 -2.10
C GLY A 359 -1.35 -2.81 -1.18
N THR A 360 -1.54 -3.56 -0.10
CA THR A 360 -2.58 -3.33 0.91
C THR A 360 -2.30 -2.10 1.76
N GLY A 361 -1.04 -1.91 2.17
CA GLY A 361 -0.61 -0.72 2.89
C GLY A 361 -0.74 0.55 2.08
N ASN A 362 -0.43 0.49 0.78
CA ASN A 362 -0.61 1.63 -0.13
C ASN A 362 -2.08 2.10 -0.16
N ILE A 363 -3.02 1.14 -0.20
CA ILE A 363 -4.45 1.45 -0.15
C ILE A 363 -4.80 2.14 1.17
N ALA A 364 -4.31 1.61 2.29
CA ALA A 364 -4.58 2.16 3.61
C ALA A 364 -4.02 3.59 3.75
N VAL A 365 -2.77 3.83 3.36
CA VAL A 365 -2.13 5.15 3.41
C VAL A 365 -2.86 6.16 2.53
N LEU A 366 -3.15 5.80 1.29
CA LEU A 366 -3.77 6.72 0.33
C LEU A 366 -5.24 6.97 0.63
N SER A 367 -5.98 5.97 1.11
CA SER A 367 -7.37 6.14 1.52
C SER A 367 -7.47 7.05 2.76
N ALA A 368 -6.62 6.84 3.76
CA ALA A 368 -6.59 7.64 4.97
C ALA A 368 -6.20 9.11 4.72
N SER A 369 -5.37 9.37 3.72
CA SER A 369 -4.91 10.70 3.35
C SER A 369 -5.72 11.34 2.21
N ASP A 370 -6.79 10.70 1.73
CA ASP A 370 -7.60 11.14 0.59
C ASP A 370 -6.76 11.42 -0.67
N ARG A 371 -5.93 10.43 -1.06
CA ARG A 371 -4.97 10.51 -2.17
C ARG A 371 -5.00 9.28 -3.09
N MET A 372 -6.17 8.64 -3.21
CA MET A 372 -6.31 7.41 -4.00
C MET A 372 -5.97 7.57 -5.49
N GLU A 373 -5.99 8.79 -6.03
CA GLU A 373 -5.52 9.09 -7.37
C GLU A 373 -4.04 8.76 -7.59
N MET A 374 -3.25 8.74 -6.52
CA MET A 374 -1.82 8.42 -6.57
C MET A 374 -1.52 6.92 -6.56
N ILE A 375 -2.53 6.05 -6.55
CA ILE A 375 -2.33 4.59 -6.34
C ILE A 375 -1.35 3.97 -7.34
N ALA A 376 -1.36 4.42 -8.61
CA ALA A 376 -0.43 3.91 -9.62
C ALA A 376 1.02 4.24 -9.27
N PHE A 377 1.30 5.48 -8.86
CA PHE A 377 2.65 5.90 -8.43
C PHE A 377 3.09 5.18 -7.15
N ALA A 378 2.19 5.06 -6.19
CA ALA A 378 2.42 4.35 -4.94
C ALA A 378 2.77 2.86 -5.18
N GLN A 379 2.02 2.19 -6.06
CA GLN A 379 2.31 0.80 -6.41
C GLN A 379 3.66 0.67 -7.14
N MET A 380 3.98 1.58 -8.07
CA MET A 380 5.30 1.59 -8.74
C MET A 380 6.44 1.78 -7.73
N ALA A 381 6.34 2.79 -6.86
CA ALA A 381 7.35 3.05 -5.84
C ALA A 381 7.59 1.82 -4.96
N ASN A 382 6.53 1.28 -4.37
CA ASN A 382 6.60 0.19 -3.42
C ASN A 382 7.10 -1.12 -4.05
N ARG A 383 6.69 -1.45 -5.30
CA ARG A 383 7.16 -2.67 -5.98
C ARG A 383 8.62 -2.57 -6.40
N LEU A 384 9.05 -1.41 -6.88
CA LEU A 384 10.45 -1.18 -7.24
C LEU A 384 11.34 -1.22 -5.99
N SER A 385 10.91 -0.56 -4.93
CA SER A 385 11.59 -0.60 -3.62
C SER A 385 11.76 -2.02 -3.12
N GLY A 386 10.66 -2.79 -3.10
CA GLY A 386 10.67 -4.16 -2.63
C GLY A 386 11.66 -5.04 -3.41
N ALA A 387 11.66 -4.95 -4.73
CA ALA A 387 12.60 -5.69 -5.57
C ALA A 387 14.07 -5.33 -5.26
N ILE A 388 14.37 -4.04 -5.12
CA ILE A 388 15.72 -3.56 -4.80
C ILE A 388 16.14 -4.03 -3.40
N ILE A 389 15.25 -3.92 -2.39
CA ILE A 389 15.55 -4.37 -1.02
C ILE A 389 15.80 -5.89 -0.96
N LEU A 390 15.11 -6.70 -1.74
CA LEU A 390 15.39 -8.14 -1.79
C LEU A 390 16.81 -8.43 -2.32
N ILE A 391 17.24 -7.68 -3.35
CA ILE A 391 18.60 -7.80 -3.90
C ILE A 391 19.63 -7.30 -2.87
N LEU A 392 19.45 -6.09 -2.33
CA LEU A 392 20.36 -5.50 -1.35
C LEU A 392 20.38 -6.30 -0.06
N GLY A 393 19.23 -6.81 0.40
CA GLY A 393 19.14 -7.67 1.57
C GLY A 393 19.96 -8.95 1.42
N GLY A 394 19.95 -9.55 0.22
CA GLY A 394 20.80 -10.70 -0.07
C GLY A 394 22.30 -10.38 -0.07
N LEU A 395 22.68 -9.23 -0.62
CA LEU A 395 24.08 -8.81 -0.70
C LEU A 395 24.62 -8.32 0.65
N LEU A 396 23.81 -7.60 1.41
CA LEU A 396 24.25 -6.91 2.63
C LEU A 396 24.05 -7.74 3.91
N ALA A 397 23.20 -8.77 3.89
CA ALA A 397 22.94 -9.59 5.07
C ALA A 397 24.24 -10.24 5.62
N SER A 398 25.14 -10.71 4.76
CA SER A 398 26.42 -11.31 5.15
C SER A 398 27.51 -10.30 5.50
N ILE A 399 27.31 -9.01 5.18
CA ILE A 399 28.32 -7.94 5.40
C ILE A 399 27.98 -7.12 6.64
N LEU A 400 26.70 -6.90 6.89
CA LEU A 400 26.20 -6.00 7.93
C LEU A 400 25.64 -6.72 9.17
N SER A 401 25.58 -8.06 9.13
CA SER A 401 25.09 -8.89 10.25
C SER A 401 26.09 -9.00 11.40
#